data_368aa9c22ca43e90035d72bb3fcb39d0
#
_entry.id   368aa9c22ca43e90035d72bb3fcb39d0
#
_cell.length_a   1.000
_cell.length_b   1.000
_cell.length_c   1.000
_cell.angle_alpha   90.00
_cell.angle_beta   90.00
_cell.angle_gamma   90.00
#
_symmetry.space_group_name_H-M   'P 1'
#
loop_
_entity.id
_entity.type
_entity.pdbx_description
1 polymer ?
#
loop_
_entity_poly.entity_id
_entity_poly.type
_entity_poly.pdbx_seq_one_letter_code
_entity_poly.pdbx_strand_id
1 'polypeptide(L)'
;MIFIRYEKWRSYLRYYPVTCALILANVVMFIVLSLNGGSTNLYTLVKYGATVNVGAETDELWRCVTAMFLHNGFAHLFFNSFSLLVFAPPLERLMGWWRYALLYLGGGFIANLLWVLISSRGNVEIGIVSVGASGAIYAVYGAFLYIAVLQRAMMDEGSRKTLYGLLVMGIIMSFAAPSINYIAHIGGLIAGFFIYGLIIRVFKRNR
;
A
#
# COMPACT_ATOMS: atom_id res chain seq x y z
N MET A 1 -16.29 -0.66 -16.27
CA MET A 1 -15.66 -0.67 -14.93
C MET A 1 -14.14 -0.76 -15.09
N ILE A 2 -13.40 0.16 -14.48
CA ILE A 2 -11.93 0.25 -14.64
C ILE A 2 -11.17 -0.87 -13.93
N PHE A 3 -11.81 -1.58 -12.99
CA PHE A 3 -11.17 -2.65 -12.21
C PHE A 3 -11.30 -4.05 -12.84
N ILE A 4 -12.04 -4.20 -13.94
CA ILE A 4 -12.17 -5.48 -14.65
C ILE A 4 -11.04 -5.60 -15.66
N ARG A 5 -10.33 -6.74 -15.64
CA ARG A 5 -9.21 -7.04 -16.52
C ARG A 5 -9.61 -8.06 -17.58
N TYR A 6 -9.27 -7.77 -18.83
CA TYR A 6 -9.51 -8.64 -19.99
C TYR A 6 -8.22 -9.02 -20.71
N GLU A 7 -7.09 -8.48 -20.25
CA GLU A 7 -5.79 -8.66 -20.89
C GLU A 7 -5.26 -10.09 -20.69
N LYS A 8 -4.61 -10.63 -21.72
CA LYS A 8 -3.84 -11.86 -21.61
C LYS A 8 -2.63 -11.62 -20.69
N TRP A 9 -2.17 -12.67 -19.98
CA TRP A 9 -1.07 -12.57 -19.01
C TRP A 9 0.18 -11.87 -19.55
N ARG A 10 0.63 -12.20 -20.78
CA ARG A 10 1.79 -11.52 -21.42
C ARG A 10 1.58 -10.01 -21.58
N SER A 11 0.37 -9.61 -21.93
CA SER A 11 0.03 -8.20 -22.07
C SER A 11 -0.03 -7.50 -20.70
N TYR A 12 -0.52 -8.19 -19.69
CA TYR A 12 -0.55 -7.70 -18.32
C TYR A 12 0.86 -7.35 -17.81
N LEU A 13 1.82 -8.26 -17.95
CA LEU A 13 3.22 -8.04 -17.57
C LEU A 13 3.85 -6.84 -18.30
N ARG A 14 3.49 -6.63 -19.56
CA ARG A 14 4.02 -5.52 -20.38
C ARG A 14 3.40 -4.16 -20.01
N TYR A 15 2.11 -4.16 -19.67
CA TYR A 15 1.37 -2.91 -19.41
C TYR A 15 1.50 -2.42 -17.96
N TYR A 16 1.79 -3.31 -17.02
CA TYR A 16 1.84 -3.03 -15.59
C TYR A 16 3.14 -3.50 -14.94
N PRO A 17 4.31 -3.04 -15.45
CA PRO A 17 5.61 -3.55 -15.00
C PRO A 17 5.87 -3.25 -13.51
N VAL A 18 5.45 -2.09 -12.99
CA VAL A 18 5.67 -1.74 -11.58
C VAL A 18 4.78 -2.58 -10.68
N THR A 19 3.50 -2.74 -11.02
CA THR A 19 2.59 -3.62 -10.26
C THR A 19 3.16 -5.04 -10.19
N CYS A 20 3.64 -5.59 -11.32
CA CYS A 20 4.25 -6.92 -11.36
C CYS A 20 5.52 -6.99 -10.51
N ALA A 21 6.39 -5.99 -10.59
CA ALA A 21 7.62 -5.91 -9.80
C ALA A 21 7.34 -5.84 -8.29
N LEU A 22 6.33 -5.08 -7.88
CA LEU A 22 5.91 -4.97 -6.48
C LEU A 22 5.38 -6.30 -5.94
N ILE A 23 4.51 -6.98 -6.70
CA ILE A 23 4.00 -8.31 -6.32
C ILE A 23 5.15 -9.32 -6.23
N LEU A 24 6.05 -9.32 -7.22
CA LEU A 24 7.23 -10.20 -7.21
C LEU A 24 8.13 -9.93 -5.99
N ALA A 25 8.40 -8.66 -5.68
CA ALA A 25 9.19 -8.28 -4.50
C ALA A 25 8.55 -8.77 -3.21
N ASN A 26 7.23 -8.64 -3.06
CA ASN A 26 6.49 -9.14 -1.90
C ASN A 26 6.61 -10.67 -1.76
N VAL A 27 6.47 -11.40 -2.88
CA VAL A 27 6.60 -12.87 -2.89
C VAL A 27 8.04 -13.30 -2.56
N VAL A 28 9.03 -12.65 -3.15
CA VAL A 28 10.46 -12.94 -2.88
C VAL A 28 10.76 -12.70 -1.41
N MET A 29 10.37 -11.56 -0.84
CA MET A 29 10.59 -11.26 0.57
C MET A 29 9.86 -12.24 1.49
N PHE A 30 8.66 -12.66 1.14
CA PHE A 30 7.93 -13.69 1.89
C PHE A 30 8.67 -15.03 1.92
N ILE A 31 9.24 -15.46 0.79
CA ILE A 31 10.07 -16.67 0.71
C ILE A 31 11.33 -16.50 1.56
N VAL A 32 12.01 -15.34 1.46
CA VAL A 32 13.20 -15.04 2.27
C VAL A 32 12.89 -15.13 3.77
N LEU A 33 11.81 -14.52 4.23
CA LEU A 33 11.38 -14.60 5.63
C LEU A 33 11.08 -16.03 6.06
N SER A 34 10.34 -16.77 5.20
CA SER A 34 9.94 -18.17 5.49
C SER A 34 11.14 -19.09 5.66
N LEU A 35 12.19 -18.88 4.86
CA LEU A 35 13.45 -19.66 4.92
C LEU A 35 14.39 -19.23 6.07
N ASN A 36 14.19 -18.04 6.66
CA ASN A 36 15.08 -17.45 7.65
C ASN A 36 14.44 -17.25 9.04
N GLY A 37 13.56 -18.12 9.44
CA GLY A 37 12.95 -18.10 10.77
C GLY A 37 11.43 -17.92 10.79
N GLY A 38 10.81 -17.74 9.62
CA GLY A 38 9.37 -17.67 9.46
C GLY A 38 8.82 -16.26 9.27
N SER A 39 7.84 -16.14 8.39
CA SER A 39 7.18 -14.86 8.05
C SER A 39 6.27 -14.33 9.18
N THR A 40 5.94 -15.14 10.18
CA THR A 40 5.14 -14.76 11.35
C THR A 40 6.01 -14.51 12.60
N ASN A 41 7.31 -14.76 12.53
CA ASN A 41 8.23 -14.56 13.63
C ASN A 41 8.61 -13.08 13.74
N LEU A 42 8.29 -12.45 14.89
CA LEU A 42 8.53 -11.02 15.12
C LEU A 42 10.01 -10.65 15.03
N TYR A 43 10.90 -11.47 15.57
CA TYR A 43 12.34 -11.23 15.47
C TYR A 43 12.80 -11.22 14.00
N THR A 44 12.32 -12.16 13.21
CA THR A 44 12.62 -12.23 11.78
C THR A 44 12.09 -10.98 11.06
N LEU A 45 10.86 -10.56 11.33
CA LEU A 45 10.27 -9.37 10.73
C LEU A 45 11.08 -8.10 11.07
N VAL A 46 11.45 -7.90 12.34
CA VAL A 46 12.27 -6.75 12.77
C VAL A 46 13.66 -6.78 12.14
N LYS A 47 14.31 -7.96 12.12
CA LYS A 47 15.62 -8.15 11.47
C LYS A 47 15.61 -7.76 9.99
N TYR A 48 14.52 -8.02 9.28
CA TYR A 48 14.38 -7.71 7.85
C TYR A 48 13.74 -6.35 7.55
N GLY A 49 13.54 -5.51 8.56
CA GLY A 49 13.17 -4.11 8.38
C GLY A 49 11.69 -3.81 8.55
N ALA A 50 10.97 -4.53 9.41
CA ALA A 50 9.66 -4.12 9.87
C ALA A 50 9.74 -2.79 10.64
N THR A 51 8.70 -1.96 10.55
CA THR A 51 8.58 -0.79 11.44
C THR A 51 8.17 -1.24 12.85
N VAL A 52 8.72 -0.55 13.84
CA VAL A 52 8.43 -0.77 15.27
C VAL A 52 8.08 0.56 15.92
N ASN A 53 7.34 0.53 17.02
CA ASN A 53 6.92 1.74 17.73
C ASN A 53 7.68 2.00 19.04
N VAL A 54 8.64 1.15 19.38
CA VAL A 54 9.51 1.27 20.58
C VAL A 54 10.94 0.85 20.24
N GLY A 55 11.91 1.34 21.01
CA GLY A 55 13.32 0.99 20.86
C GLY A 55 14.06 1.90 19.87
N ALA A 56 15.34 1.60 19.67
CA ALA A 56 16.22 2.38 18.79
C ALA A 56 15.80 2.29 17.30
N GLU A 57 15.12 1.23 16.92
CA GLU A 57 14.66 1.00 15.55
C GLU A 57 13.57 1.96 15.11
N THR A 58 12.94 2.71 16.02
CA THR A 58 11.94 3.75 15.66
C THR A 58 12.54 4.88 14.84
N ASP A 59 13.82 5.17 15.00
CA ASP A 59 14.52 6.24 14.28
C ASP A 59 15.05 5.80 12.91
N GLU A 60 14.94 4.51 12.59
CA GLU A 60 15.41 3.94 11.33
C GLU A 60 14.40 4.12 10.20
N LEU A 61 14.35 5.32 9.59
CA LEU A 61 13.37 5.68 8.55
C LEU A 61 13.36 4.75 7.33
N TRP A 62 14.46 4.06 7.02
CA TRP A 62 14.50 3.08 5.95
C TRP A 62 13.48 1.93 6.14
N ARG A 63 13.12 1.63 7.39
CA ARG A 63 12.09 0.65 7.72
C ARG A 63 10.71 1.04 7.21
N CYS A 64 10.43 2.33 7.05
CA CYS A 64 9.18 2.80 6.44
C CYS A 64 9.04 2.35 4.97
N VAL A 65 10.17 2.07 4.30
CA VAL A 65 10.17 1.52 2.94
C VAL A 65 10.16 -0.01 2.97
N THR A 66 11.07 -0.63 3.72
CA THR A 66 11.23 -2.11 3.70
C THR A 66 10.02 -2.84 4.27
N ALA A 67 9.38 -2.30 5.29
CA ALA A 67 8.16 -2.87 5.89
C ALA A 67 7.03 -3.08 4.87
N MET A 68 6.97 -2.28 3.81
CA MET A 68 5.96 -2.44 2.75
C MET A 68 6.07 -3.78 2.01
N PHE A 69 7.23 -4.41 2.02
CA PHE A 69 7.49 -5.67 1.31
C PHE A 69 7.43 -6.89 2.22
N LEU A 70 7.31 -6.70 3.54
CA LEU A 70 7.24 -7.79 4.51
C LEU A 70 5.77 -8.15 4.80
N HIS A 71 5.50 -9.44 5.00
CA HIS A 71 4.13 -9.91 5.23
C HIS A 71 4.09 -10.93 6.36
N ASN A 72 3.21 -10.66 7.33
CA ASN A 72 2.97 -11.55 8.47
C ASN A 72 2.00 -12.68 8.07
N GLY A 73 2.54 -13.78 7.57
CA GLY A 73 1.79 -14.95 7.16
C GLY A 73 1.22 -14.87 5.73
N PHE A 74 0.84 -16.04 5.20
CA PHE A 74 0.40 -16.20 3.81
C PHE A 74 -0.88 -15.43 3.48
N ALA A 75 -1.86 -15.42 4.38
CA ALA A 75 -3.11 -14.71 4.15
C ALA A 75 -2.88 -13.20 3.92
N HIS A 76 -1.98 -12.59 4.70
CA HIS A 76 -1.62 -11.19 4.56
C HIS A 76 -0.97 -10.91 3.20
N LEU A 77 0.00 -11.74 2.78
CA LEU A 77 0.60 -11.65 1.43
C LEU A 77 -0.45 -11.80 0.33
N PHE A 78 -1.33 -12.79 0.47
CA PHE A 78 -2.35 -13.09 -0.54
C PHE A 78 -3.31 -11.91 -0.76
N PHE A 79 -3.89 -11.36 0.32
CA PHE A 79 -4.83 -10.25 0.19
C PHE A 79 -4.19 -8.96 -0.33
N ASN A 80 -2.95 -8.65 0.08
CA ASN A 80 -2.20 -7.53 -0.45
C ASN A 80 -1.86 -7.71 -1.94
N SER A 81 -1.37 -8.89 -2.33
CA SER A 81 -1.05 -9.20 -3.72
C SER A 81 -2.29 -9.19 -4.61
N PHE A 82 -3.42 -9.72 -4.12
CA PHE A 82 -4.70 -9.68 -4.82
C PHE A 82 -5.19 -8.23 -5.01
N SER A 83 -5.09 -7.40 -3.98
CA SER A 83 -5.45 -5.99 -4.05
C SER A 83 -4.60 -5.26 -5.08
N LEU A 84 -3.27 -5.49 -5.09
CA LEU A 84 -2.38 -4.94 -6.11
C LEU A 84 -2.76 -5.42 -7.51
N LEU A 85 -3.00 -6.71 -7.69
CA LEU A 85 -3.34 -7.31 -8.99
C LEU A 85 -4.58 -6.67 -9.61
N VAL A 86 -5.58 -6.33 -8.80
CA VAL A 86 -6.87 -5.81 -9.26
C VAL A 86 -6.87 -4.29 -9.37
N PHE A 87 -6.38 -3.58 -8.34
CA PHE A 87 -6.59 -2.14 -8.20
C PHE A 87 -5.41 -1.28 -8.66
N ALA A 88 -4.19 -1.79 -8.67
CA ALA A 88 -3.03 -1.02 -9.10
C ALA A 88 -2.96 -0.77 -10.62
N PRO A 89 -3.27 -1.72 -11.50
CA PRO A 89 -3.10 -1.59 -12.94
C PRO A 89 -3.79 -0.37 -13.58
N PRO A 90 -5.06 -0.04 -13.26
CA PRO A 90 -5.70 1.13 -13.86
C PRO A 90 -4.98 2.43 -13.53
N LEU A 91 -4.44 2.52 -12.30
CA LEU A 91 -3.72 3.71 -11.86
C LEU A 91 -2.33 3.79 -12.49
N GLU A 92 -1.61 2.67 -12.58
CA GLU A 92 -0.32 2.60 -13.26
C GLU A 92 -0.46 3.00 -14.74
N ARG A 93 -1.51 2.53 -15.42
CA ARG A 93 -1.77 2.90 -16.81
C ARG A 93 -2.12 4.38 -16.97
N LEU A 94 -2.89 4.94 -16.03
CA LEU A 94 -3.31 6.34 -16.05
C LEU A 94 -2.13 7.29 -15.81
N MET A 95 -1.29 7.00 -14.82
CA MET A 95 -0.20 7.87 -14.40
C MET A 95 1.10 7.63 -15.18
N GLY A 96 1.28 6.44 -15.74
CA GLY A 96 2.56 5.92 -16.22
C GLY A 96 3.39 5.33 -15.08
N TRP A 97 4.29 4.42 -15.42
CA TRP A 97 5.01 3.55 -14.47
C TRP A 97 5.76 4.31 -13.36
N TRP A 98 6.50 5.37 -13.67
CA TRP A 98 7.34 6.06 -12.69
C TRP A 98 6.53 6.94 -11.72
N ARG A 99 5.44 7.59 -12.20
CA ARG A 99 4.56 8.39 -11.33
C ARG A 99 3.76 7.51 -10.39
N TYR A 100 3.34 6.34 -10.91
CA TYR A 100 2.70 5.33 -10.09
C TYR A 100 3.66 4.78 -9.03
N ALA A 101 4.91 4.45 -9.40
CA ALA A 101 5.93 4.02 -8.44
C ALA A 101 6.17 5.08 -7.35
N LEU A 102 6.27 6.36 -7.73
CA LEU A 102 6.43 7.46 -6.78
C LEU A 102 5.23 7.58 -5.83
N LEU A 103 4.00 7.46 -6.33
CA LEU A 103 2.79 7.48 -5.51
C LEU A 103 2.76 6.30 -4.55
N TYR A 104 3.04 5.09 -5.03
CA TYR A 104 3.01 3.88 -4.22
C TYR A 104 4.05 3.92 -3.09
N LEU A 105 5.31 4.16 -3.45
CA LEU A 105 6.42 4.19 -2.49
C LEU A 105 6.30 5.39 -1.53
N GLY A 106 6.00 6.56 -2.04
CA GLY A 106 5.83 7.77 -1.23
C GLY A 106 4.61 7.68 -0.29
N GLY A 107 3.50 7.17 -0.80
CA GLY A 107 2.28 6.96 0.01
C GLY A 107 2.49 5.92 1.10
N GLY A 108 3.14 4.79 0.78
CA GLY A 108 3.46 3.76 1.77
C GLY A 108 4.50 4.23 2.80
N PHE A 109 5.51 4.99 2.38
CA PHE A 109 6.46 5.61 3.29
C PHE A 109 5.75 6.54 4.30
N ILE A 110 4.90 7.45 3.82
CA ILE A 110 4.15 8.37 4.69
C ILE A 110 3.20 7.59 5.60
N ALA A 111 2.54 6.55 5.12
CA ALA A 111 1.66 5.71 5.91
C ALA A 111 2.39 5.07 7.11
N ASN A 112 3.55 4.47 6.85
CA ASN A 112 4.38 3.85 7.89
C ASN A 112 5.01 4.89 8.83
N LEU A 113 5.45 6.03 8.29
CA LEU A 113 5.99 7.13 9.10
C LEU A 113 4.93 7.68 10.07
N LEU A 114 3.71 7.92 9.59
CA LEU A 114 2.60 8.36 10.44
C LEU A 114 2.28 7.35 11.53
N TRP A 115 2.29 6.05 11.20
CA TRP A 115 2.10 5.02 12.19
C TRP A 115 3.20 5.06 13.26
N VAL A 116 4.48 5.12 12.90
CA VAL A 116 5.59 5.21 13.86
C VAL A 116 5.42 6.45 14.74
N LEU A 117 5.18 7.63 14.16
CA LEU A 117 5.07 8.89 14.89
C LEU A 117 3.87 8.93 15.86
N ILE A 118 2.76 8.29 15.52
CA ILE A 118 1.56 8.28 16.36
C ILE A 118 1.67 7.19 17.43
N SER A 119 2.11 6.00 17.07
CA SER A 119 2.15 4.85 17.98
C SER A 119 3.33 4.89 18.97
N SER A 120 4.41 5.62 18.66
CA SER A 120 5.56 5.80 19.58
C SER A 120 5.30 6.82 20.70
N ARG A 121 4.23 7.62 20.61
CA ARG A 121 3.90 8.66 21.61
C ARG A 121 3.11 8.16 22.81
N GLY A 122 2.66 6.91 22.80
CA GLY A 122 1.98 6.29 23.94
C GLY A 122 2.96 5.66 24.94
N ASN A 123 2.55 5.51 26.21
CA ASN A 123 3.26 4.67 27.18
C ASN A 123 3.07 3.19 26.79
N VAL A 124 3.72 2.75 25.73
CA VAL A 124 3.60 1.39 25.21
C VAL A 124 4.73 0.56 25.79
N GLU A 125 4.40 -0.29 26.77
CA GLU A 125 5.35 -1.22 27.39
C GLU A 125 5.73 -2.38 26.45
N ILE A 126 4.88 -2.66 25.44
CA ILE A 126 5.07 -3.78 24.50
C ILE A 126 5.25 -3.22 23.09
N GLY A 127 6.37 -3.52 22.45
CA GLY A 127 6.63 -3.13 21.08
C GLY A 127 5.66 -3.77 20.10
N ILE A 128 5.03 -2.96 19.26
CA ILE A 128 4.18 -3.41 18.16
C ILE A 128 4.99 -3.33 16.87
N VAL A 129 4.89 -4.39 16.07
CA VAL A 129 5.55 -4.49 14.77
C VAL A 129 4.50 -4.27 13.67
N SER A 130 4.83 -3.41 12.71
CA SER A 130 3.98 -3.18 11.55
C SER A 130 4.70 -3.53 10.24
N VAL A 131 4.01 -4.27 9.40
CA VAL A 131 4.47 -4.74 8.09
C VAL A 131 3.31 -4.78 7.10
N GLY A 132 3.62 -4.81 5.82
CA GLY A 132 2.66 -5.04 4.75
C GLY A 132 2.57 -3.92 3.73
N ALA A 133 2.20 -4.29 2.52
CA ALA A 133 1.95 -3.38 1.40
C ALA A 133 0.69 -2.52 1.59
N SER A 134 -0.13 -2.80 2.60
CA SER A 134 -1.47 -2.24 2.72
C SER A 134 -1.51 -0.71 2.84
N GLY A 135 -0.58 -0.08 3.56
CA GLY A 135 -0.48 1.37 3.62
C GLY A 135 -0.30 2.01 2.23
N ALA A 136 0.56 1.42 1.39
CA ALA A 136 0.76 1.86 0.01
C ALA A 136 -0.44 1.52 -0.90
N ILE A 137 -1.13 0.40 -0.65
CA ILE A 137 -2.39 0.06 -1.35
C ILE A 137 -3.48 1.07 -1.00
N TYR A 138 -3.58 1.49 0.26
CA TYR A 138 -4.50 2.58 0.63
C TYR A 138 -4.12 3.91 -0.01
N ALA A 139 -2.83 4.16 -0.29
CA ALA A 139 -2.45 5.33 -1.10
C ALA A 139 -2.95 5.21 -2.56
N VAL A 140 -2.95 4.01 -3.15
CA VAL A 140 -3.60 3.77 -4.45
C VAL A 140 -5.12 4.07 -4.37
N TYR A 141 -5.79 3.62 -3.31
CA TYR A 141 -7.20 3.94 -3.08
C TYR A 141 -7.42 5.44 -2.87
N GLY A 142 -6.51 6.15 -2.20
CA GLY A 142 -6.53 7.60 -2.03
C GLY A 142 -6.46 8.35 -3.36
N ALA A 143 -5.61 7.90 -4.28
CA ALA A 143 -5.55 8.45 -5.63
C ALA A 143 -6.87 8.25 -6.40
N PHE A 144 -7.47 7.05 -6.30
CA PHE A 144 -8.79 6.81 -6.89
C PHE A 144 -9.89 7.64 -6.23
N LEU A 145 -9.81 7.86 -4.92
CA LEU A 145 -10.75 8.73 -4.21
C LEU A 145 -10.65 10.17 -4.74
N TYR A 146 -9.43 10.68 -4.98
CA TYR A 146 -9.24 11.99 -5.63
C TYR A 146 -9.94 12.03 -6.99
N ILE A 147 -9.75 11.00 -7.83
CA ILE A 147 -10.39 10.91 -9.15
C ILE A 147 -11.92 10.86 -8.99
N ALA A 148 -12.43 10.03 -8.10
CA ALA A 148 -13.86 9.83 -7.89
C ALA A 148 -14.57 11.11 -7.39
N VAL A 149 -13.89 11.95 -6.61
CA VAL A 149 -14.46 13.16 -6.02
C VAL A 149 -14.21 14.38 -6.91
N LEU A 150 -12.96 14.60 -7.35
CA LEU A 150 -12.53 15.83 -8.01
C LEU A 150 -12.43 15.71 -9.55
N GLN A 151 -12.35 14.49 -10.07
CA GLN A 151 -12.25 14.21 -11.53
C GLN A 151 -13.32 13.21 -11.97
N ARG A 152 -14.56 13.40 -11.53
CA ARG A 152 -15.67 12.44 -11.66
C ARG A 152 -15.90 11.93 -13.09
N ALA A 153 -15.61 12.73 -14.09
CA ALA A 153 -15.73 12.34 -15.50
C ALA A 153 -14.75 11.24 -15.92
N MET A 154 -13.68 11.02 -15.16
CA MET A 154 -12.67 10.00 -15.46
C MET A 154 -13.04 8.61 -14.93
N MET A 155 -14.10 8.47 -14.15
CA MET A 155 -14.49 7.19 -13.52
C MET A 155 -16.00 6.95 -13.71
N ASP A 156 -16.35 5.80 -14.28
CA ASP A 156 -17.74 5.37 -14.41
C ASP A 156 -18.40 5.12 -13.04
N GLU A 157 -19.73 5.15 -13.01
CA GLU A 157 -20.50 5.03 -11.78
C GLU A 157 -20.28 3.69 -11.08
N GLY A 158 -20.20 2.60 -11.83
CA GLY A 158 -19.95 1.26 -11.29
C GLY A 158 -18.60 1.19 -10.59
N SER A 159 -17.55 1.74 -11.19
CA SER A 159 -16.21 1.82 -10.58
C SER A 159 -16.20 2.68 -9.31
N ARG A 160 -16.94 3.79 -9.28
CA ARG A 160 -17.07 4.61 -8.07
C ARG A 160 -17.78 3.87 -6.94
N LYS A 161 -18.89 3.19 -7.24
CA LYS A 161 -19.60 2.38 -6.24
C LYS A 161 -18.71 1.27 -5.68
N THR A 162 -17.97 0.59 -6.54
CA THR A 162 -17.00 -0.43 -6.13
C THR A 162 -15.91 0.15 -5.23
N LEU A 163 -15.31 1.29 -5.61
CA LEU A 163 -14.29 1.97 -4.81
C LEU A 163 -14.84 2.34 -3.42
N TYR A 164 -15.99 2.98 -3.35
CA TYR A 164 -16.58 3.39 -2.07
C TYR A 164 -16.93 2.20 -1.19
N GLY A 165 -17.49 1.13 -1.76
CA GLY A 165 -17.77 -0.10 -1.03
C GLY A 165 -16.49 -0.74 -0.44
N LEU A 166 -15.42 -0.79 -1.22
CA LEU A 166 -14.11 -1.29 -0.76
C LEU A 166 -13.50 -0.42 0.33
N LEU A 167 -13.58 0.92 0.19
CA LEU A 167 -13.07 1.84 1.21
C LEU A 167 -13.83 1.69 2.52
N VAL A 168 -15.15 1.66 2.47
CA VAL A 168 -15.99 1.48 3.67
C VAL A 168 -15.69 0.14 4.33
N MET A 169 -15.71 -0.96 3.56
CA MET A 169 -15.41 -2.28 4.08
C MET A 169 -13.98 -2.37 4.63
N GLY A 170 -13.00 -1.85 3.89
CA GLY A 170 -11.60 -1.85 4.31
C GLY A 170 -11.35 -1.05 5.59
N ILE A 171 -12.02 0.10 5.75
CA ILE A 171 -11.95 0.90 6.98
C ILE A 171 -12.61 0.13 8.13
N ILE A 172 -13.81 -0.41 7.95
CA ILE A 172 -14.48 -1.22 8.97
C ILE A 172 -13.59 -2.37 9.42
N MET A 173 -13.03 -3.14 8.48
CA MET A 173 -12.14 -4.26 8.78
C MET A 173 -10.85 -3.81 9.48
N SER A 174 -10.34 -2.61 9.18
CA SER A 174 -9.15 -2.05 9.84
C SER A 174 -9.37 -1.80 11.33
N PHE A 175 -10.60 -1.48 11.74
CA PHE A 175 -10.94 -1.32 13.16
C PHE A 175 -11.43 -2.63 13.80
N ALA A 176 -12.04 -3.52 13.03
CA ALA A 176 -12.59 -4.77 13.55
C ALA A 176 -11.53 -5.84 13.85
N ALA A 177 -10.38 -5.80 13.18
CA ALA A 177 -9.29 -6.77 13.34
C ALA A 177 -8.10 -6.14 14.08
N PRO A 178 -7.79 -6.55 15.32
CA PRO A 178 -6.72 -5.96 16.13
C PRO A 178 -5.32 -6.03 15.51
N SER A 179 -5.12 -6.97 14.58
CA SER A 179 -3.86 -7.14 13.85
C SER A 179 -3.67 -6.20 12.66
N ILE A 180 -4.69 -5.39 12.33
CA ILE A 180 -4.65 -4.48 11.18
C ILE A 180 -4.26 -3.07 11.62
N ASN A 181 -3.25 -2.52 10.97
CA ASN A 181 -2.76 -1.18 11.23
C ASN A 181 -3.66 -0.10 10.58
N TYR A 182 -4.73 0.30 11.27
CA TYR A 182 -5.68 1.31 10.77
C TYR A 182 -5.02 2.70 10.58
N ILE A 183 -4.01 3.05 11.39
CA ILE A 183 -3.29 4.32 11.26
C ILE A 183 -2.56 4.37 9.92
N ALA A 184 -1.84 3.31 9.55
CA ALA A 184 -1.17 3.23 8.25
C ALA A 184 -2.18 3.23 7.10
N HIS A 185 -3.35 2.60 7.25
CA HIS A 185 -4.39 2.60 6.22
C HIS A 185 -4.97 4.00 5.99
N ILE A 186 -5.37 4.69 7.05
CA ILE A 186 -5.90 6.07 6.94
C ILE A 186 -4.81 7.03 6.46
N GLY A 187 -3.59 6.91 7.01
CA GLY A 187 -2.43 7.70 6.59
C GLY A 187 -2.11 7.52 5.12
N GLY A 188 -2.11 6.28 4.64
CA GLY A 188 -1.93 5.95 3.23
C GLY A 188 -3.01 6.54 2.32
N LEU A 189 -4.28 6.40 2.72
CA LEU A 189 -5.41 6.97 1.98
C LEU A 189 -5.27 8.49 1.80
N ILE A 190 -4.98 9.19 2.88
CA ILE A 190 -4.78 10.65 2.88
C ILE A 190 -3.56 11.01 2.04
N ALA A 191 -2.42 10.36 2.28
CA ALA A 191 -1.19 10.61 1.54
C ALA A 191 -1.39 10.41 0.02
N GLY A 192 -2.01 9.31 -0.38
CA GLY A 192 -2.26 9.01 -1.79
C GLY A 192 -3.17 10.01 -2.48
N PHE A 193 -4.20 10.49 -1.78
CA PHE A 193 -5.09 11.56 -2.27
C PHE A 193 -4.29 12.83 -2.61
N PHE A 194 -3.45 13.29 -1.69
CA PHE A 194 -2.69 14.52 -1.90
C PHE A 194 -1.50 14.34 -2.86
N ILE A 195 -0.78 13.21 -2.79
CA ILE A 195 0.33 12.90 -3.70
C ILE A 195 -0.16 12.85 -5.14
N TYR A 196 -1.29 12.16 -5.41
CA TYR A 196 -1.87 12.13 -6.74
C TYR A 196 -2.21 13.54 -7.22
N GLY A 197 -2.90 14.34 -6.39
CA GLY A 197 -3.24 15.73 -6.72
C GLY A 197 -2.00 16.60 -7.01
N LEU A 198 -0.91 16.42 -6.26
CA LEU A 198 0.36 17.09 -6.50
C LEU A 198 1.00 16.65 -7.81
N ILE A 199 1.10 15.35 -8.04
CA ILE A 199 1.72 14.78 -9.26
C ILE A 199 1.01 15.30 -10.52
N ILE A 200 -0.31 15.31 -10.56
CA ILE A 200 -1.04 15.77 -11.74
C ILE A 200 -0.91 17.28 -11.97
N ARG A 201 -0.70 18.08 -10.92
CA ARG A 201 -0.48 19.51 -11.03
C ARG A 201 0.93 19.83 -11.51
N VAL A 202 1.94 19.20 -10.91
CA VAL A 202 3.36 19.45 -11.21
C VAL A 202 3.73 18.90 -12.60
N PHE A 203 3.25 17.71 -12.91
CA PHE A 203 3.56 17.04 -14.18
C PHE A 203 2.39 17.13 -15.18
N LYS A 204 1.67 18.25 -15.14
CA LYS A 204 0.61 18.54 -16.12
C LYS A 204 1.26 18.50 -17.52
N ARG A 205 1.02 17.44 -18.27
CA ARG A 205 1.49 17.31 -19.64
C ARG A 205 0.74 18.39 -20.40
N ASN A 206 1.45 19.40 -20.89
CA ASN A 206 0.91 20.34 -21.88
C ASN A 206 0.42 19.50 -23.06
N ARG A 207 -0.89 19.33 -23.15
CA ARG A 207 -1.57 18.75 -24.32
C ARG A 207 -1.77 19.83 -25.34
#